data_e35266b1e8c5a0d6cd55e38c6cb4c429
#
_entry.id   e35266b1e8c5a0d6cd55e38c6cb4c429
#
_cell.length_a   1.000
_cell.length_b   1.000
_cell.length_c   1.000
_cell.angle_alpha   90.00
_cell.angle_beta   90.00
_cell.angle_gamma   90.00
#
_symmetry.space_group_name_H-M   'P 1'
#
loop_
_entity.id
_entity.type
_entity.pdbx_description
1 polymer ?
#
loop_
_entity_poly.entity_id
_entity_poly.type
_entity_poly.pdbx_seq_one_letter_code
_entity_poly.pdbx_strand_id
1 'polypeptide(L)'
;MFPSMWSSAAMIVSPASTWRTTTVAILPGCANRLSGCRVHAYVLMTNHVHVLVTPSSAGAVSRMMQWLGRQYVGYINGRYRRTGTLWEGRYRSCLVDTERYLLTCYRYIELNPVRAAMVADPADYAWSSYRANAQAVPDIVVVPHAEYLRLGAGQEQRCVAYRTLFKDALDDDRLTEIRAYVQQQRALGSPRFQREIEAMIGRCARVRAAHRPRRGEASPGTGSDPL
;
A
#
# COMPACT_ATOMS: atom_id res chain seq x y z
N MET A 1 -8.92 25.06 -12.57
CA MET A 1 -9.52 24.28 -11.47
C MET A 1 -8.64 23.07 -11.27
N PHE A 2 -7.74 23.08 -10.29
CA PHE A 2 -6.84 21.98 -10.04
C PHE A 2 -7.62 20.80 -9.45
N PRO A 3 -7.53 19.59 -10.00
CA PRO A 3 -8.08 18.42 -9.32
C PRO A 3 -7.39 18.34 -7.95
N SER A 4 -8.19 18.30 -6.89
CA SER A 4 -7.64 18.29 -5.55
C SER A 4 -6.76 17.04 -5.39
N MET A 5 -5.49 17.23 -5.10
CA MET A 5 -4.50 16.17 -4.79
C MET A 5 -5.04 15.17 -3.73
N TRP A 6 -6.11 15.57 -3.06
CA TRP A 6 -6.82 14.85 -2.01
C TRP A 6 -7.81 13.78 -2.52
N SER A 7 -8.11 13.75 -3.83
CA SER A 7 -8.95 12.69 -4.41
C SER A 7 -8.17 11.44 -4.80
N SER A 8 -6.83 11.49 -4.80
CA SER A 8 -5.99 10.34 -5.13
C SER A 8 -5.82 9.41 -3.93
N ALA A 9 -5.97 8.12 -4.15
CA ALA A 9 -5.63 7.11 -3.15
C ALA A 9 -4.11 6.94 -3.04
N ALA A 10 -3.66 6.54 -1.86
CA ALA A 10 -2.26 6.17 -1.61
C ALA A 10 -2.19 4.72 -1.14
N MET A 11 -1.33 3.92 -1.77
CA MET A 11 -0.98 2.60 -1.29
C MET A 11 0.26 2.71 -0.40
N ILE A 12 0.18 2.15 0.80
CA ILE A 12 1.19 2.23 1.83
C ILE A 12 1.65 0.82 2.17
N VAL A 13 2.97 0.63 2.28
CA VAL A 13 3.59 -0.60 2.78
C VAL A 13 4.51 -0.24 3.93
N SER A 14 4.35 -0.91 5.06
CA SER A 14 5.18 -0.70 6.25
C SER A 14 5.69 -2.03 6.78
N PRO A 15 7.01 -2.25 6.80
CA PRO A 15 7.59 -3.46 7.37
C PRO A 15 7.56 -3.40 8.90
N ALA A 16 7.17 -4.51 9.55
CA ALA A 16 7.23 -4.67 10.99
C ALA A 16 7.21 -6.16 11.38
N SER A 17 7.80 -6.48 12.51
CA SER A 17 7.77 -7.85 13.04
C SER A 17 6.47 -8.13 13.81
N THR A 18 5.76 -9.19 13.43
CA THR A 18 4.64 -9.82 14.19
C THR A 18 3.36 -8.99 14.41
N TRP A 19 2.44 -8.97 13.43
CA TRP A 19 1.21 -8.18 13.45
C TRP A 19 -0.07 -8.88 13.97
N ARG A 20 -0.03 -10.17 14.23
CA ARG A 20 -1.22 -11.06 14.17
C ARG A 20 -2.44 -10.73 15.03
N THR A 21 -2.35 -10.17 16.21
CA THR A 21 -3.56 -10.10 17.07
C THR A 21 -3.92 -8.68 17.49
N THR A 22 -2.96 -7.80 17.51
CA THR A 22 -3.08 -6.49 18.13
C THR A 22 -3.51 -5.40 17.18
N THR A 23 -3.12 -5.52 15.92
CA THR A 23 -3.29 -4.44 14.94
C THR A 23 -4.74 -4.27 14.53
N VAL A 24 -5.55 -5.34 14.53
CA VAL A 24 -6.99 -5.24 14.28
C VAL A 24 -7.67 -4.39 15.35
N ALA A 25 -7.25 -4.47 16.60
CA ALA A 25 -7.79 -3.63 17.66
C ALA A 25 -7.35 -2.16 17.55
N ILE A 26 -6.22 -1.91 16.90
CA ILE A 26 -5.63 -0.57 16.77
C ILE A 26 -6.05 0.13 15.47
N LEU A 27 -6.24 -0.62 14.37
CA LEU A 27 -6.66 -0.07 13.08
C LEU A 27 -7.92 0.82 13.13
N PRO A 28 -8.97 0.50 13.89
CA PRO A 28 -10.16 1.35 13.98
C PRO A 28 -9.87 2.78 14.47
N GLY A 29 -8.94 2.91 15.40
CA GLY A 29 -8.49 4.23 15.87
C GLY A 29 -7.71 5.03 14.83
N CYS A 30 -7.04 4.32 13.89
CA CYS A 30 -6.32 4.96 12.77
C CYS A 30 -7.24 5.47 11.68
N ALA A 31 -8.32 4.74 11.40
CA ALA A 31 -8.97 4.85 10.12
C ALA A 31 -9.86 6.09 10.00
N ASN A 32 -10.67 6.44 10.97
CA ASN A 32 -11.79 7.32 10.64
C ASN A 32 -11.90 8.64 11.39
N ARG A 33 -11.32 8.81 12.55
CA ARG A 33 -11.55 10.02 13.37
C ARG A 33 -10.30 10.79 13.77
N LEU A 34 -9.16 10.11 13.89
CA LEU A 34 -7.94 10.74 14.43
C LEU A 34 -6.89 11.05 13.36
N SER A 35 -6.90 10.36 12.24
CA SER A 35 -5.84 10.50 11.22
C SER A 35 -6.24 11.31 9.98
N GLY A 36 -7.53 11.50 9.74
CA GLY A 36 -8.01 12.12 8.50
C GLY A 36 -7.73 11.27 7.25
N CYS A 37 -7.71 9.94 7.38
CA CYS A 37 -7.58 9.00 6.28
C CYS A 37 -8.79 8.08 6.20
N ARG A 38 -9.33 7.86 5.00
CA ARG A 38 -10.32 6.82 4.72
C ARG A 38 -9.59 5.58 4.23
N VAL A 39 -9.69 4.47 4.95
CA VAL A 39 -9.11 3.19 4.57
C VAL A 39 -10.07 2.43 3.67
N HIS A 40 -9.62 1.96 2.53
CA HIS A 40 -10.44 1.28 1.53
C HIS A 40 -10.15 -0.21 1.43
N ALA A 41 -8.88 -0.57 1.59
CA ALA A 41 -8.44 -1.96 1.66
C ALA A 41 -7.21 -2.06 2.55
N TYR A 42 -7.04 -3.21 3.21
CA TYR A 42 -5.86 -3.52 3.99
C TYR A 42 -5.58 -5.02 4.05
N VAL A 43 -4.36 -5.36 4.35
CA VAL A 43 -3.96 -6.70 4.78
C VAL A 43 -2.82 -6.60 5.79
N LEU A 44 -2.93 -7.36 6.87
CA LEU A 44 -1.93 -7.48 7.92
C LEU A 44 -1.17 -8.79 7.74
N MET A 45 -0.02 -8.71 7.10
CA MET A 45 0.87 -9.88 6.93
C MET A 45 1.66 -10.14 8.21
N THR A 46 2.42 -11.23 8.25
CA THR A 46 3.21 -11.57 9.47
C THR A 46 4.27 -10.53 9.80
N ASN A 47 4.86 -9.90 8.80
CA ASN A 47 6.01 -9.00 8.94
C ASN A 47 5.83 -7.63 8.25
N HIS A 48 4.68 -7.35 7.69
CA HIS A 48 4.38 -6.05 7.08
C HIS A 48 2.87 -5.84 6.93
N VAL A 49 2.48 -4.60 6.67
CA VAL A 49 1.10 -4.21 6.39
C VAL A 49 1.02 -3.50 5.05
N HIS A 50 -0.05 -3.78 4.31
CA HIS A 50 -0.46 -2.98 3.16
C HIS A 50 -1.78 -2.28 3.49
N VAL A 51 -1.87 -1.00 3.14
CA VAL A 51 -3.10 -0.21 3.34
C VAL A 51 -3.34 0.67 2.12
N LEU A 52 -4.57 0.70 1.64
CA LEU A 52 -5.02 1.63 0.61
C LEU A 52 -5.91 2.69 1.25
N VAL A 53 -5.52 3.96 1.13
CA VAL A 53 -6.19 5.06 1.82
C VAL A 53 -6.41 6.27 0.93
N THR A 54 -7.45 7.06 1.21
CA THR A 54 -7.58 8.42 0.72
C THR A 54 -7.40 9.39 1.89
N PRO A 55 -6.34 10.22 1.88
CA PRO A 55 -6.14 11.24 2.91
C PRO A 55 -7.08 12.42 2.70
N SER A 56 -7.53 13.07 3.79
CA SER A 56 -8.36 14.28 3.75
C SER A 56 -7.54 15.58 3.69
N SER A 57 -6.26 15.50 4.02
CA SER A 57 -5.36 16.67 4.08
C SER A 57 -3.90 16.28 3.97
N ALA A 58 -3.02 17.27 3.72
CA ALA A 58 -1.57 17.08 3.74
C ALA A 58 -1.10 16.50 5.09
N GLY A 59 -0.18 15.54 5.03
CA GLY A 59 0.38 14.89 6.21
C GLY A 59 -0.55 13.93 6.94
N ALA A 60 -1.82 13.73 6.49
CA ALA A 60 -2.74 12.80 7.14
C ALA A 60 -2.18 11.36 7.17
N VAL A 61 -1.60 10.89 6.07
CA VAL A 61 -0.95 9.58 6.01
C VAL A 61 0.18 9.46 7.03
N SER A 62 1.02 10.48 7.13
CA SER A 62 2.13 10.48 8.09
C SER A 62 1.64 10.44 9.54
N ARG A 63 0.61 11.22 9.86
CA ARG A 63 -0.02 11.19 11.20
C ARG A 63 -0.62 9.81 11.50
N MET A 64 -1.32 9.22 10.55
CA MET A 64 -1.89 7.88 10.67
C MET A 64 -0.79 6.85 10.97
N MET A 65 0.27 6.83 10.17
CA MET A 65 1.35 5.86 10.33
C MET A 65 2.14 6.07 11.62
N GLN A 66 2.36 7.32 12.04
CA GLN A 66 2.98 7.61 13.33
C GLN A 66 2.13 7.14 14.51
N TRP A 67 0.83 7.39 14.44
CA TRP A 67 -0.09 6.97 15.49
C TRP A 67 -0.14 5.43 15.57
N LEU A 68 -0.35 4.76 14.43
CA LEU A 68 -0.33 3.30 14.34
C LEU A 68 0.97 2.72 14.91
N GLY A 69 2.10 3.30 14.50
CA GLY A 69 3.41 2.87 14.98
C GLY A 69 3.56 2.96 16.49
N ARG A 70 3.17 4.10 17.07
CA ARG A 70 3.25 4.30 18.54
C ARG A 70 2.36 3.34 19.30
N GLN A 71 1.11 3.17 18.89
CA GLN A 71 0.17 2.28 19.55
C GLN A 71 0.65 0.83 19.49
N TYR A 72 1.08 0.39 18.30
CA TYR A 72 1.55 -0.97 18.09
C TYR A 72 2.82 -1.28 18.91
N VAL A 73 3.83 -0.43 18.82
CA VAL A 73 5.09 -0.60 19.58
C VAL A 73 4.82 -0.57 21.08
N GLY A 74 4.00 0.37 21.55
CA GLY A 74 3.64 0.46 22.96
C GLY A 74 2.96 -0.80 23.48
N TYR A 75 1.99 -1.31 22.74
CA TYR A 75 1.30 -2.55 23.10
C TYR A 75 2.25 -3.77 23.14
N ILE A 76 3.02 -3.98 22.08
CA ILE A 76 3.93 -5.14 21.99
C ILE A 76 5.00 -5.06 23.07
N ASN A 77 5.63 -3.90 23.28
CA ASN A 77 6.66 -3.74 24.29
C ASN A 77 6.07 -3.97 25.70
N GLY A 78 4.88 -3.44 26.00
CA GLY A 78 4.20 -3.72 27.26
C GLY A 78 3.83 -5.20 27.43
N ARG A 79 3.26 -5.83 26.41
CA ARG A 79 2.80 -7.24 26.46
C ARG A 79 3.94 -8.23 26.60
N TYR A 80 5.08 -7.97 25.95
CA TYR A 80 6.22 -8.89 25.91
C TYR A 80 7.42 -8.39 26.71
N ARG A 81 7.28 -7.36 27.52
CA ARG A 81 8.33 -6.74 28.35
C ARG A 81 9.59 -6.42 27.53
N ARG A 82 9.39 -5.83 26.34
CA ARG A 82 10.46 -5.43 25.44
C ARG A 82 10.67 -3.91 25.47
N THR A 83 11.79 -3.49 24.88
CA THR A 83 12.11 -2.09 24.59
C THR A 83 12.51 -1.94 23.14
N GLY A 84 12.50 -0.70 22.62
CA GLY A 84 12.94 -0.38 21.27
C GLY A 84 11.82 -0.45 20.23
N THR A 85 12.18 -0.21 18.97
CA THR A 85 11.26 -0.21 17.84
C THR A 85 11.02 -1.62 17.29
N LEU A 86 9.88 -1.79 16.62
CA LEU A 86 9.50 -2.99 15.86
C LEU A 86 9.58 -2.75 14.36
N TRP A 87 9.86 -1.49 13.95
CA TRP A 87 9.86 -1.08 12.56
C TRP A 87 11.24 -1.17 11.94
N GLU A 88 11.32 -1.81 10.78
CA GLU A 88 12.55 -1.92 9.98
C GLU A 88 12.77 -0.69 9.08
N GLY A 89 12.26 0.46 9.48
CA GLY A 89 12.40 1.70 8.72
C GLY A 89 11.09 2.47 8.55
N ARG A 90 11.11 3.45 7.65
CA ARG A 90 9.93 4.25 7.32
C ARG A 90 9.00 3.49 6.38
N TYR A 91 7.69 3.77 6.48
CA TYR A 91 6.72 3.27 5.51
C TYR A 91 7.03 3.80 4.10
N ARG A 92 6.65 3.04 3.10
CA ARG A 92 6.68 3.43 1.70
C ARG A 92 5.27 3.72 1.23
N SER A 93 5.10 4.71 0.37
CA SER A 93 3.80 5.04 -0.19
C SER A 93 3.94 5.42 -1.65
N CYS A 94 2.94 5.07 -2.47
CA CYS A 94 2.79 5.55 -3.83
C CYS A 94 1.39 6.14 -4.02
N LEU A 95 1.29 7.19 -4.82
CA LEU A 95 -0.01 7.69 -5.27
C LEU A 95 -0.60 6.74 -6.31
N VAL A 96 -1.92 6.60 -6.31
CA VAL A 96 -2.63 5.69 -7.21
C VAL A 96 -3.64 6.48 -8.03
N ASP A 97 -3.58 6.33 -9.35
CA ASP A 97 -4.62 6.79 -10.28
C ASP A 97 -5.88 5.96 -10.05
N THR A 98 -6.88 6.56 -9.42
CA THR A 98 -8.04 5.84 -8.89
C THR A 98 -8.91 5.25 -9.99
N GLU A 99 -9.07 5.91 -11.12
CA GLU A 99 -9.93 5.43 -12.20
C GLU A 99 -9.43 4.13 -12.83
N ARG A 100 -8.10 3.95 -12.90
CA ARG A 100 -7.49 2.83 -13.61
C ARG A 100 -6.93 1.75 -12.71
N TYR A 101 -6.37 2.13 -11.58
CA TYR A 101 -5.51 1.24 -10.79
C TYR A 101 -6.07 0.91 -9.41
N LEU A 102 -7.11 1.61 -8.95
CA LEU A 102 -7.61 1.42 -7.59
C LEU A 102 -8.03 -0.03 -7.33
N LEU A 103 -8.91 -0.60 -8.15
CA LEU A 103 -9.40 -1.97 -7.98
C LEU A 103 -8.28 -3.01 -8.16
N THR A 104 -7.29 -2.70 -8.99
CA THR A 104 -6.07 -3.52 -9.09
C THR A 104 -5.27 -3.49 -7.79
N CYS A 105 -5.18 -2.32 -7.13
CA CYS A 105 -4.52 -2.20 -5.82
C CYS A 105 -5.30 -2.93 -4.71
N TYR A 106 -6.64 -2.93 -4.73
CA TYR A 106 -7.44 -3.77 -3.83
C TYR A 106 -7.05 -5.25 -3.98
N ARG A 107 -7.09 -5.77 -5.20
CA ARG A 107 -6.71 -7.15 -5.50
C ARG A 107 -5.26 -7.45 -5.09
N TYR A 108 -4.34 -6.54 -5.41
CA TYR A 108 -2.94 -6.67 -5.01
C TYR A 108 -2.80 -6.82 -3.49
N ILE A 109 -3.51 -6.01 -2.72
CA ILE A 109 -3.47 -6.03 -1.25
C ILE A 109 -4.10 -7.31 -0.72
N GLU A 110 -5.32 -7.62 -1.11
CA GLU A 110 -6.11 -8.69 -0.51
C GLU A 110 -5.68 -10.10 -0.95
N LEU A 111 -4.99 -10.23 -2.10
CA LEU A 111 -4.37 -11.48 -2.54
C LEU A 111 -2.96 -11.73 -1.96
N ASN A 112 -2.41 -10.81 -1.16
CA ASN A 112 -1.08 -11.03 -0.57
C ASN A 112 -0.97 -12.34 0.22
N PRO A 113 -1.94 -12.74 1.07
CA PRO A 113 -1.86 -13.99 1.81
C PRO A 113 -1.88 -15.23 0.91
N VAL A 114 -2.64 -15.18 -0.18
CA VAL A 114 -2.68 -16.27 -1.18
C VAL A 114 -1.33 -16.38 -1.90
N ARG A 115 -0.78 -15.25 -2.36
CA ARG A 115 0.55 -15.22 -2.99
C ARG A 115 1.69 -15.64 -2.08
N ALA A 116 1.52 -15.45 -0.77
CA ALA A 116 2.46 -15.91 0.24
C ALA A 116 2.21 -17.36 0.69
N ALA A 117 1.31 -18.09 0.01
CA ALA A 117 0.90 -19.46 0.32
C ALA A 117 0.46 -19.65 1.80
N MET A 118 -0.11 -18.61 2.41
CA MET A 118 -0.62 -18.67 3.79
C MET A 118 -2.03 -19.23 3.85
N VAL A 119 -2.83 -19.00 2.79
CA VAL A 119 -4.19 -19.50 2.59
C VAL A 119 -4.41 -19.78 1.09
N ALA A 120 -5.38 -20.65 0.77
CA ALA A 120 -5.76 -20.92 -0.61
C ALA A 120 -6.75 -19.89 -1.17
N ASP A 121 -7.66 -19.39 -0.33
CA ASP A 121 -8.66 -18.39 -0.68
C ASP A 121 -8.47 -17.13 0.20
N PRO A 122 -8.53 -15.91 -0.36
CA PRO A 122 -8.42 -14.70 0.44
C PRO A 122 -9.51 -14.55 1.51
N ALA A 123 -10.67 -15.22 1.35
CA ALA A 123 -11.71 -15.27 2.35
C ALA A 123 -11.29 -16.00 3.64
N ASP A 124 -10.30 -16.90 3.56
CA ASP A 124 -9.81 -17.65 4.71
C ASP A 124 -8.84 -16.83 5.57
N TYR A 125 -8.40 -15.67 5.07
CA TYR A 125 -7.48 -14.81 5.80
C TYR A 125 -8.24 -13.73 6.57
N ALA A 126 -8.40 -13.93 7.86
CA ALA A 126 -9.20 -13.04 8.73
C ALA A 126 -8.60 -11.63 8.92
N TRP A 127 -7.31 -11.42 8.57
CA TRP A 127 -6.58 -10.18 8.80
C TRP A 127 -6.49 -9.29 7.57
N SER A 128 -7.55 -9.27 6.77
CA SER A 128 -7.67 -8.43 5.57
C SER A 128 -9.09 -7.88 5.43
N SER A 129 -9.21 -6.83 4.61
CA SER A 129 -10.48 -6.23 4.24
C SER A 129 -11.30 -7.06 3.23
N TYR A 130 -10.79 -8.19 2.75
CA TYR A 130 -11.46 -8.97 1.70
C TYR A 130 -12.89 -9.34 2.06
N ARG A 131 -13.14 -9.83 3.28
CA ARG A 131 -14.50 -10.20 3.71
C ARG A 131 -15.47 -9.03 3.73
N ALA A 132 -15.00 -7.84 4.06
CA ALA A 132 -15.82 -6.64 4.01
C ALA A 132 -16.19 -6.28 2.56
N ASN A 133 -15.21 -6.30 1.66
CA ASN A 133 -15.39 -5.90 0.26
C ASN A 133 -16.08 -6.99 -0.59
N ALA A 134 -15.81 -8.27 -0.33
CA ALA A 134 -16.30 -9.38 -1.13
C ALA A 134 -17.54 -10.09 -0.59
N GLN A 135 -17.78 -10.01 0.73
CA GLN A 135 -18.83 -10.79 1.43
C GLN A 135 -19.75 -9.93 2.30
N ALA A 136 -19.59 -8.61 2.27
CA ALA A 136 -20.38 -7.68 3.07
C ALA A 136 -20.28 -7.88 4.59
N VAL A 137 -19.22 -8.52 5.08
CA VAL A 137 -18.98 -8.67 6.51
C VAL A 137 -18.64 -7.28 7.08
N PRO A 138 -19.34 -6.83 8.14
CA PRO A 138 -19.07 -5.53 8.72
C PRO A 138 -17.61 -5.38 9.18
N ASP A 139 -16.96 -4.28 8.76
CA ASP A 139 -15.62 -3.90 9.16
C ASP A 139 -15.60 -2.40 9.43
N ILE A 140 -15.33 -2.03 10.69
CA ILE A 140 -15.34 -0.63 11.14
C ILE A 140 -14.19 0.20 10.59
N VAL A 141 -13.19 -0.43 9.99
CA VAL A 141 -12.02 0.21 9.39
C VAL A 141 -12.30 0.59 7.94
N VAL A 142 -13.04 -0.24 7.22
CA VAL A 142 -13.22 -0.11 5.77
C VAL A 142 -14.27 0.93 5.43
N VAL A 143 -13.87 1.90 4.61
CA VAL A 143 -14.76 2.89 3.99
C VAL A 143 -14.76 2.65 2.48
N PRO A 144 -15.89 2.29 1.88
CA PRO A 144 -15.97 2.05 0.44
C PRO A 144 -15.50 3.28 -0.37
N HIS A 145 -14.64 3.05 -1.37
CA HIS A 145 -14.24 4.10 -2.32
C HIS A 145 -15.31 4.26 -3.42
N ALA A 146 -15.38 5.43 -4.06
CA ALA A 146 -16.33 5.69 -5.14
C ALA A 146 -16.21 4.66 -6.30
N GLU A 147 -15.00 4.26 -6.68
CA GLU A 147 -14.79 3.24 -7.72
C GLU A 147 -15.32 1.85 -7.31
N TYR A 148 -15.20 1.48 -6.03
CA TYR A 148 -15.84 0.26 -5.53
C TYR A 148 -17.36 0.37 -5.55
N LEU A 149 -17.92 1.53 -5.18
CA LEU A 149 -19.36 1.77 -5.20
C LEU A 149 -19.96 1.70 -6.61
N ARG A 150 -19.20 2.03 -7.64
CA ARG A 150 -19.60 1.91 -9.06
C ARG A 150 -19.75 0.47 -9.55
N LEU A 151 -19.26 -0.52 -8.83
CA LEU A 151 -19.40 -1.94 -9.20
C LEU A 151 -20.84 -2.44 -9.16
N GLY A 152 -21.76 -1.74 -8.48
CA GLY A 152 -23.18 -2.10 -8.44
C GLY A 152 -24.00 -1.18 -7.56
N ALA A 153 -25.29 -1.08 -7.85
CA ALA A 153 -26.23 -0.21 -7.14
C ALA A 153 -26.45 -0.67 -5.68
N GLY A 154 -26.47 -1.98 -5.42
CA GLY A 154 -26.64 -2.57 -4.10
C GLY A 154 -25.37 -3.25 -3.58
N GLN A 155 -25.33 -3.50 -2.28
CA GLN A 155 -24.18 -4.13 -1.63
C GLN A 155 -23.90 -5.54 -2.17
N GLU A 156 -24.94 -6.34 -2.37
CA GLU A 156 -24.83 -7.68 -2.93
C GLU A 156 -24.24 -7.67 -4.34
N GLN A 157 -24.78 -6.80 -5.21
CA GLN A 157 -24.27 -6.64 -6.58
C GLN A 157 -22.79 -6.25 -6.58
N ARG A 158 -22.37 -5.33 -5.70
CA ARG A 158 -20.97 -4.94 -5.55
C ARG A 158 -20.09 -6.10 -5.13
N CYS A 159 -20.55 -6.89 -4.14
CA CYS A 159 -19.81 -8.06 -3.69
C CYS A 159 -19.65 -9.11 -4.80
N VAL A 160 -20.71 -9.37 -5.59
CA VAL A 160 -20.63 -10.29 -6.73
C VAL A 160 -19.66 -9.80 -7.79
N ALA A 161 -19.78 -8.53 -8.22
CA ALA A 161 -18.89 -7.93 -9.20
C ALA A 161 -17.43 -7.88 -8.68
N TYR A 162 -17.26 -7.57 -7.39
CA TYR A 162 -15.93 -7.55 -6.77
C TYR A 162 -15.27 -8.93 -6.77
N ARG A 163 -15.98 -9.99 -6.36
CA ARG A 163 -15.46 -11.36 -6.42
C ARG A 163 -15.08 -11.79 -7.85
N THR A 164 -15.83 -11.32 -8.85
CA THR A 164 -15.51 -11.63 -10.25
C THR A 164 -14.12 -11.09 -10.64
N LEU A 165 -13.68 -9.97 -10.07
CA LEU A 165 -12.34 -9.43 -10.33
C LEU A 165 -11.22 -10.36 -9.81
N PHE A 166 -11.50 -11.26 -8.87
CA PHE A 166 -10.52 -12.18 -8.29
C PHE A 166 -10.41 -13.52 -9.03
N LYS A 167 -11.30 -13.79 -10.00
CA LYS A 167 -11.24 -15.01 -10.83
C LYS A 167 -10.00 -15.03 -11.71
N ASP A 168 -9.59 -13.86 -12.19
CA ASP A 168 -8.39 -13.74 -12.99
C ASP A 168 -7.19 -13.41 -12.07
N ALA A 169 -6.10 -14.14 -12.20
CA ALA A 169 -4.88 -13.79 -11.49
C ALA A 169 -4.37 -12.41 -11.94
N LEU A 170 -3.71 -11.70 -11.03
CA LEU A 170 -2.87 -10.57 -11.45
C LEU A 170 -1.64 -11.15 -12.13
N ASP A 171 -1.37 -10.73 -13.37
CA ASP A 171 -0.18 -11.14 -14.09
C ASP A 171 1.10 -10.65 -13.41
N ASP A 172 2.22 -11.33 -13.67
CA ASP A 172 3.50 -11.03 -13.04
C ASP A 172 4.04 -9.64 -13.42
N ASP A 173 3.72 -9.16 -14.61
CA ASP A 173 4.10 -7.82 -15.06
C ASP A 173 3.40 -6.76 -14.23
N ARG A 174 2.10 -6.93 -13.98
CA ARG A 174 1.31 -6.02 -13.14
C ARG A 174 1.77 -6.04 -11.69
N LEU A 175 2.11 -7.21 -11.16
CA LEU A 175 2.66 -7.35 -9.82
C LEU A 175 4.03 -6.65 -9.69
N THR A 176 4.88 -6.82 -10.69
CA THR A 176 6.20 -6.18 -10.76
C THR A 176 6.07 -4.67 -10.89
N GLU A 177 5.15 -4.19 -11.73
CA GLU A 177 4.84 -2.77 -11.88
C GLU A 177 4.44 -2.17 -10.52
N ILE A 178 3.43 -2.71 -9.85
CA ILE A 178 2.96 -2.20 -8.56
C ILE A 178 4.10 -2.16 -7.52
N ARG A 179 4.88 -3.24 -7.42
CA ARG A 179 6.02 -3.31 -6.49
C ARG A 179 7.07 -2.22 -6.76
N ALA A 180 7.40 -2.00 -8.04
CA ALA A 180 8.37 -0.98 -8.43
C ALA A 180 7.90 0.43 -8.05
N TYR A 181 6.62 0.76 -8.29
CA TYR A 181 6.05 2.05 -7.91
C TYR A 181 6.04 2.27 -6.40
N VAL A 182 5.70 1.25 -5.62
CA VAL A 182 5.75 1.31 -4.15
C VAL A 182 7.18 1.46 -3.64
N GLN A 183 8.11 0.65 -4.15
CA GLN A 183 9.51 0.70 -3.72
C GLN A 183 10.16 2.04 -3.98
N GLN A 184 9.88 2.63 -5.14
CA GLN A 184 10.44 3.92 -5.53
C GLN A 184 9.59 5.11 -5.05
N GLN A 185 8.46 4.86 -4.38
CA GLN A 185 7.53 5.89 -3.89
C GLN A 185 7.12 6.86 -5.01
N ARG A 186 6.65 6.28 -6.12
CA ARG A 186 6.24 7.01 -7.34
C ARG A 186 4.72 7.04 -7.46
N ALA A 187 4.19 7.54 -8.59
CA ALA A 187 2.76 7.59 -8.88
C ALA A 187 2.37 6.50 -9.87
N LEU A 188 1.64 5.48 -9.38
CA LEU A 188 1.09 4.41 -10.19
C LEU A 188 -0.14 4.93 -10.95
N GLY A 189 -0.02 5.06 -12.25
CA GLY A 189 -1.10 5.62 -13.05
C GLY A 189 -0.72 5.88 -14.50
N SER A 190 -1.67 6.47 -15.23
CA SER A 190 -1.50 6.85 -16.62
C SER A 190 -0.37 7.89 -16.81
N PRO A 191 0.22 7.98 -18.01
CA PRO A 191 1.20 9.02 -18.30
C PRO A 191 0.68 10.46 -18.07
N ARG A 192 -0.64 10.67 -18.24
CA ARG A 192 -1.29 11.94 -17.96
C ARG A 192 -1.27 12.22 -16.45
N PHE A 193 -1.74 11.27 -15.64
CA PHE A 193 -1.73 11.37 -14.18
C PHE A 193 -0.32 11.63 -13.65
N GLN A 194 0.68 10.91 -14.15
CA GLN A 194 2.07 11.11 -13.73
C GLN A 194 2.59 12.51 -14.03
N ARG A 195 2.29 13.07 -15.23
CA ARG A 195 2.65 14.45 -15.57
C ARG A 195 1.98 15.48 -14.67
N GLU A 196 0.71 15.27 -14.34
CA GLU A 196 -0.03 16.14 -13.41
C GLU A 196 0.61 16.12 -12.02
N ILE A 197 0.98 14.94 -11.51
CA ILE A 197 1.69 14.80 -10.23
C ILE A 197 3.08 15.44 -10.31
N GLU A 198 3.86 15.22 -11.38
CA GLU A 198 5.18 15.83 -11.58
C GLU A 198 5.09 17.37 -11.54
N ALA A 199 4.09 17.94 -12.20
CA ALA A 199 3.87 19.39 -12.21
C ALA A 199 3.52 19.94 -10.82
N MET A 200 2.77 19.19 -10.01
CA MET A 200 2.37 19.61 -8.66
C MET A 200 3.50 19.51 -7.62
N ILE A 201 4.32 18.47 -7.69
CA ILE A 201 5.30 18.19 -6.64
C ILE A 201 6.75 18.52 -7.03
N GLY A 202 6.99 18.91 -8.30
CA GLY A 202 8.34 19.24 -8.81
C GLY A 202 9.32 18.05 -8.82
N ARG A 203 8.81 16.80 -8.79
CA ARG A 203 9.63 15.58 -8.72
C ARG A 203 9.13 14.54 -9.71
N CYS A 204 10.05 13.71 -10.25
CA CYS A 204 9.71 12.62 -11.15
C CYS A 204 8.72 11.64 -10.48
N ALA A 205 7.59 11.39 -11.13
CA ALA A 205 6.54 10.48 -10.68
C ALA A 205 6.66 9.07 -11.29
N ARG A 206 7.52 8.88 -12.28
CA ARG A 206 7.73 7.60 -13.00
C ARG A 206 8.76 6.74 -12.31
N VAL A 207 8.61 5.43 -12.45
CA VAL A 207 9.63 4.46 -12.05
C VAL A 207 10.87 4.65 -12.94
N ARG A 208 12.03 4.64 -12.31
CA ARG A 208 13.32 4.66 -12.99
C ARG A 208 13.90 3.26 -13.01
N ALA A 209 14.53 2.88 -14.12
CA ALA A 209 15.31 1.65 -14.19
C ALA A 209 16.37 1.62 -13.07
N ALA A 210 16.56 0.47 -12.45
CA ALA A 210 17.61 0.32 -11.44
C ALA A 210 18.96 0.48 -12.12
N HIS A 211 19.57 1.65 -11.99
CA HIS A 211 20.96 1.86 -12.38
C HIS A 211 21.84 1.31 -11.26
N ARG A 212 22.38 0.12 -11.46
CA ARG A 212 23.64 -0.25 -10.79
C ARG A 212 24.74 0.57 -11.47
N PRO A 213 25.50 1.43 -10.77
CA PRO A 213 26.68 2.03 -11.36
C PRO A 213 27.57 0.88 -11.87
N ARG A 214 27.93 0.89 -13.16
CA ARG A 214 29.00 0.02 -13.65
C ARG A 214 30.22 0.34 -12.78
N ARG A 215 30.74 -0.66 -12.09
CA ARG A 215 32.08 -0.60 -11.48
C ARG A 215 33.00 -0.20 -12.62
N GLY A 216 33.62 0.99 -12.53
CA GLY A 216 34.50 1.49 -13.57
C GLY A 216 35.51 0.42 -13.90
N GLU A 217 35.65 0.09 -15.16
CA GLU A 217 36.84 -0.62 -15.67
C GLU A 217 38.02 0.22 -15.24
N ALA A 218 38.86 -0.34 -14.41
CA ALA A 218 40.14 0.24 -14.07
C ALA A 218 40.91 0.45 -15.40
N SER A 219 41.14 1.68 -15.76
CA SER A 219 42.02 2.00 -16.86
C SER A 219 43.35 1.26 -16.66
N PRO A 220 43.88 0.55 -17.68
CA PRO A 220 45.19 -0.04 -17.56
C PRO A 220 46.22 1.07 -17.35
N GLY A 221 46.90 0.99 -16.22
CA GLY A 221 47.97 1.91 -15.87
C GLY A 221 48.97 1.97 -17.00
N THR A 222 49.17 3.16 -17.53
CA THR A 222 50.37 3.50 -18.34
C THR A 222 51.59 3.34 -17.46
N GLY A 223 52.27 2.21 -17.65
CA GLY A 223 53.61 2.04 -17.13
C GLY A 223 54.51 3.11 -17.74
N SER A 224 55.09 3.95 -16.91
CA SER A 224 56.25 4.74 -17.23
C SER A 224 57.48 4.02 -16.69
N ASP A 225 58.31 3.57 -17.60
CA ASP A 225 59.63 3.02 -17.37
C ASP A 225 60.56 3.99 -16.64
N PRO A 226 61.54 3.46 -15.93
CA PRO A 226 62.51 4.26 -15.17
C PRO A 226 63.70 4.72 -16.03
N LEU A 227 64.21 5.86 -15.70
CA LEU A 227 65.63 6.20 -15.82
C LEU A 227 66.11 6.80 -14.52
#